data_b36cd7e5e2d7f369f3d925333eadc964
#
_entry.id   b36cd7e5e2d7f369f3d925333eadc964
#
_cell.length_a   1.000
_cell.length_b   1.000
_cell.length_c   1.000
_cell.angle_alpha   90.00
_cell.angle_beta   90.00
_cell.angle_gamma   90.00
#
_symmetry.space_group_name_H-M   'P 1'
#
loop_
_entity.id
_entity.type
_entity.pdbx_description
1 polymer ?
#
loop_
_entity_poly.entity_id
_entity_poly.type
_entity_poly.pdbx_seq_one_letter_code
_entity_poly.pdbx_strand_id
1 'polypeptide(L)'
;MVLNNRQPVKNTEWIAVESLKSKISYTALLIYNERSPKMPASYFKRKVKAISVKEKSISQLLAEMSETAYQGRKLGEAVDVWEAMVKEKDLVIIMGFSGSMSTAGQWKIINWLIENRYIDILVSTGANVSEDIVDAMGLGYYQGTHYSDDQELLKADVNRYYDVYGKETDYREMETLMTEGLMTLRKDYPYTSAELLYVFGKYLNKKKVDSIVATAAAHNVPVFSPAITDSAYGEAFLMAKNQGHPIILDQVKEFDQFVSIGEKTKNVGVIYIGGGVPKDFAQLLAISVSPRTMDEGVPGRNGHLRKGLKEYYYPHKYAIQITTDSPQWGGLSGCTLEEAISWGKIDTGGKRAVCYCDATIALPLIVHALNERVKIKRKAPDLSWLFKQVS
;
A
#
# COMPACT_ATOMS: atom_id res chain seq x y z
N MET A 1 -16.17 -61.63 -36.09
CA MET A 1 -15.22 -62.64 -36.54
C MET A 1 -14.53 -62.12 -37.78
N VAL A 2 -13.42 -61.41 -37.65
CA VAL A 2 -12.42 -61.14 -38.71
C VAL A 2 -11.07 -60.96 -38.01
N LEU A 3 -10.15 -61.80 -38.35
CA LEU A 3 -8.87 -62.01 -37.71
C LEU A 3 -7.85 -60.94 -38.06
N ASN A 4 -7.10 -60.57 -37.06
CA ASN A 4 -5.81 -59.85 -37.13
C ASN A 4 -4.78 -60.62 -37.95
N ASN A 5 -4.13 -59.92 -38.89
CA ASN A 5 -2.81 -60.29 -39.41
C ASN A 5 -1.93 -59.06 -39.45
N ARG A 6 -1.22 -58.76 -38.36
CA ARG A 6 -0.04 -57.88 -38.39
C ARG A 6 1.20 -58.73 -38.37
N GLN A 7 1.92 -58.77 -39.48
CA GLN A 7 3.28 -59.28 -39.50
C GLN A 7 4.24 -58.34 -38.76
N PRO A 8 5.26 -58.85 -38.05
CA PRO A 8 6.26 -58.04 -37.36
C PRO A 8 7.22 -57.39 -38.35
N VAL A 9 7.33 -56.05 -38.28
CA VAL A 9 8.32 -55.26 -39.00
C VAL A 9 9.71 -55.63 -38.47
N LYS A 10 10.64 -56.00 -39.33
CA LYS A 10 11.99 -56.43 -38.98
C LYS A 10 12.77 -55.30 -38.28
N ASN A 11 13.44 -55.61 -37.17
CA ASN A 11 14.20 -54.70 -36.30
C ASN A 11 15.29 -53.86 -37.00
N THR A 12 15.65 -54.15 -38.22
CA THR A 12 16.70 -53.46 -38.97
C THR A 12 16.31 -52.07 -39.49
N GLU A 13 15.03 -51.83 -39.74
CA GLU A 13 14.56 -50.50 -40.23
C GLU A 13 14.50 -49.45 -39.12
N TRP A 14 14.25 -49.83 -37.89
CA TRP A 14 14.20 -48.93 -36.73
C TRP A 14 15.55 -48.35 -36.35
N ILE A 15 16.63 -49.18 -36.46
CA ILE A 15 18.00 -48.73 -36.12
C ILE A 15 18.50 -47.70 -37.14
N ALA A 16 18.12 -47.81 -38.42
CA ALA A 16 18.49 -46.85 -39.45
C ALA A 16 17.76 -45.50 -39.28
N VAL A 17 16.49 -45.51 -38.84
CA VAL A 17 15.70 -44.31 -38.61
C VAL A 17 16.18 -43.56 -37.35
N GLU A 18 16.55 -44.25 -36.29
CA GLU A 18 17.12 -43.58 -35.09
C GLU A 18 18.51 -42.99 -35.36
N SER A 19 19.37 -43.68 -36.11
CA SER A 19 20.68 -43.14 -36.53
C SER A 19 20.54 -41.89 -37.44
N LEU A 20 19.56 -41.87 -38.32
CA LEU A 20 19.28 -40.68 -39.15
C LEU A 20 18.69 -39.52 -38.32
N LYS A 21 17.77 -39.79 -37.40
CA LYS A 21 17.20 -38.77 -36.51
C LYS A 21 18.25 -38.14 -35.60
N SER A 22 19.19 -38.94 -35.07
CA SER A 22 20.29 -38.42 -34.24
C SER A 22 21.26 -37.55 -35.04
N LYS A 23 21.61 -37.94 -36.28
CA LYS A 23 22.49 -37.15 -37.16
C LYS A 23 21.83 -35.84 -37.64
N ILE A 24 20.55 -35.89 -38.02
CA ILE A 24 19.80 -34.68 -38.42
C ILE A 24 19.65 -33.76 -37.24
N SER A 25 19.37 -34.25 -36.05
CA SER A 25 19.28 -33.46 -34.81
C SER A 25 20.60 -32.78 -34.46
N TYR A 26 21.73 -33.51 -34.60
CA TYR A 26 23.06 -32.94 -34.29
C TYR A 26 23.49 -31.90 -35.31
N THR A 27 23.25 -32.11 -36.61
CA THR A 27 23.58 -31.16 -37.67
C THR A 27 22.67 -29.92 -37.60
N ALA A 28 21.37 -30.09 -37.29
CA ALA A 28 20.46 -28.96 -37.09
C ALA A 28 20.84 -28.15 -35.83
N LEU A 29 21.31 -28.79 -34.76
CA LEU A 29 21.77 -28.11 -33.55
C LEU A 29 23.09 -27.34 -33.81
N LEU A 30 24.00 -27.86 -34.61
CA LEU A 30 25.23 -27.18 -34.99
C LEU A 30 24.95 -25.95 -35.87
N ILE A 31 24.11 -26.12 -36.89
CA ILE A 31 23.70 -25.00 -37.78
C ILE A 31 22.92 -23.93 -37.00
N TYR A 32 22.09 -24.31 -36.01
CA TYR A 32 21.39 -23.38 -35.14
C TYR A 32 22.38 -22.60 -34.27
N ASN A 33 23.40 -23.26 -33.69
CA ASN A 33 24.42 -22.59 -32.87
C ASN A 33 25.32 -21.65 -33.68
N GLU A 34 25.62 -21.93 -34.97
CA GLU A 34 26.44 -21.07 -35.78
C GLU A 34 25.67 -19.83 -36.31
N ARG A 35 24.32 -19.89 -36.41
CA ARG A 35 23.46 -18.84 -36.91
C ARG A 35 22.74 -18.06 -35.80
N SER A 36 22.77 -18.52 -34.58
CA SER A 36 22.15 -17.82 -33.47
C SER A 36 22.91 -16.54 -33.17
N PRO A 37 22.27 -15.36 -33.18
CA PRO A 37 22.92 -14.15 -32.72
C PRO A 37 23.42 -14.40 -31.29
N LYS A 38 24.70 -14.10 -31.02
CA LYS A 38 25.26 -14.23 -29.66
C LYS A 38 24.40 -13.39 -28.73
N MET A 39 23.53 -14.03 -27.94
CA MET A 39 22.68 -13.33 -26.99
C MET A 39 23.56 -12.61 -25.98
N PRO A 40 23.31 -11.32 -25.70
CA PRO A 40 24.11 -10.57 -24.74
C PRO A 40 24.09 -11.26 -23.38
N ALA A 41 25.26 -11.55 -22.82
CA ALA A 41 25.40 -12.17 -21.48
C ALA A 41 24.65 -11.39 -20.38
N SER A 42 24.31 -10.14 -20.65
CA SER A 42 23.52 -9.29 -19.75
C SER A 42 22.13 -9.84 -19.40
N TYR A 43 21.50 -10.63 -20.29
CA TYR A 43 20.18 -11.24 -20.03
C TYR A 43 20.24 -12.45 -19.10
N PHE A 44 21.39 -13.06 -18.89
CA PHE A 44 21.54 -14.32 -18.14
C PHE A 44 22.24 -14.16 -16.80
N LYS A 45 22.21 -12.95 -16.21
CA LYS A 45 22.92 -12.66 -14.96
C LYS A 45 22.32 -13.33 -13.73
N ARG A 46 20.99 -13.51 -13.67
CA ARG A 46 20.30 -14.10 -12.52
C ARG A 46 19.41 -15.26 -12.97
N LYS A 47 19.72 -16.45 -12.48
CA LYS A 47 18.86 -17.63 -12.70
C LYS A 47 17.67 -17.59 -11.75
N VAL A 48 16.51 -18.03 -12.23
CA VAL A 48 15.37 -18.33 -11.38
C VAL A 48 15.72 -19.53 -10.50
N LYS A 49 15.49 -19.41 -9.19
CA LYS A 49 15.73 -20.48 -8.22
C LYS A 49 14.39 -21.13 -7.84
N ALA A 50 14.37 -22.46 -7.80
CA ALA A 50 13.21 -23.21 -7.31
C ALA A 50 13.10 -23.11 -5.79
N ILE A 51 11.87 -22.97 -5.29
CA ILE A 51 11.59 -23.00 -3.84
C ILE A 51 11.62 -24.45 -3.36
N SER A 52 12.31 -24.68 -2.24
CA SER A 52 12.29 -25.99 -1.57
C SER A 52 11.25 -26.01 -0.45
N VAL A 53 10.56 -27.14 -0.29
CA VAL A 53 9.62 -27.35 0.82
C VAL A 53 10.39 -27.90 2.01
N LYS A 54 10.56 -27.08 3.04
CA LYS A 54 11.17 -27.41 4.34
C LYS A 54 10.64 -26.43 5.38
N GLU A 55 10.83 -26.73 6.64
CA GLU A 55 10.54 -25.79 7.71
C GLU A 55 11.35 -24.49 7.56
N LYS A 56 10.68 -23.36 7.58
CA LYS A 56 11.30 -22.04 7.45
C LYS A 56 10.38 -20.93 7.98
N SER A 57 10.96 -19.81 8.38
CA SER A 57 10.21 -18.61 8.76
C SER A 57 9.58 -17.91 7.55
N ILE A 58 8.62 -17.01 7.79
CA ILE A 58 7.99 -16.20 6.73
C ILE A 58 9.06 -15.38 5.99
N SER A 59 9.98 -14.79 6.73
CA SER A 59 11.10 -14.04 6.16
C SER A 59 11.97 -14.89 5.21
N GLN A 60 12.27 -16.12 5.59
CA GLN A 60 13.04 -17.05 4.75
C GLN A 60 12.24 -17.45 3.50
N LEU A 61 10.93 -17.69 3.65
CA LEU A 61 10.07 -18.00 2.51
C LEU A 61 10.03 -16.86 1.50
N LEU A 62 9.78 -15.62 1.97
CA LEU A 62 9.73 -14.46 1.08
C LEU A 62 11.08 -14.12 0.46
N ALA A 63 12.20 -14.42 1.15
CA ALA A 63 13.53 -14.31 0.57
C ALA A 63 13.76 -15.32 -0.57
N GLU A 64 13.31 -16.58 -0.42
CA GLU A 64 13.34 -17.55 -1.52
C GLU A 64 12.40 -17.13 -2.67
N MET A 65 11.21 -16.59 -2.36
CA MET A 65 10.27 -16.09 -3.35
C MET A 65 10.85 -14.94 -4.19
N SER A 66 11.67 -14.05 -3.61
CA SER A 66 12.34 -12.96 -4.35
C SER A 66 13.33 -13.48 -5.41
N GLU A 67 13.80 -14.71 -5.30
CA GLU A 67 14.68 -15.36 -6.26
C GLU A 67 13.92 -16.13 -7.37
N THR A 68 12.58 -16.20 -7.30
CA THR A 68 11.72 -16.87 -8.28
C THR A 68 11.30 -15.95 -9.43
N ALA A 69 10.08 -16.05 -9.89
CA ALA A 69 9.49 -15.26 -10.96
C ALA A 69 8.08 -14.74 -10.62
N TYR A 70 7.54 -13.88 -11.49
CA TYR A 70 6.17 -13.35 -11.42
C TYR A 70 5.85 -12.65 -10.09
N GLN A 71 4.61 -12.76 -9.60
CA GLN A 71 4.16 -12.04 -8.41
C GLN A 71 4.81 -12.56 -7.12
N GLY A 72 5.20 -13.83 -7.05
CA GLY A 72 5.98 -14.35 -5.94
C GLY A 72 7.30 -13.60 -5.75
N ARG A 73 8.03 -13.35 -6.85
CA ARG A 73 9.22 -12.49 -6.82
C ARG A 73 8.88 -11.08 -6.33
N LYS A 74 7.80 -10.49 -6.87
CA LYS A 74 7.41 -9.12 -6.53
C LYS A 74 7.03 -8.97 -5.05
N LEU A 75 6.40 -9.99 -4.47
CA LEU A 75 6.10 -10.02 -3.05
C LEU A 75 7.37 -10.01 -2.18
N GLY A 76 8.37 -10.84 -2.53
CA GLY A 76 9.66 -10.84 -1.86
C GLY A 76 10.42 -9.53 -2.05
N GLU A 77 10.45 -8.98 -3.29
CA GLU A 77 11.06 -7.68 -3.58
C GLU A 77 10.41 -6.52 -2.80
N ALA A 78 9.09 -6.57 -2.55
CA ALA A 78 8.40 -5.57 -1.73
C ALA A 78 8.93 -5.54 -0.29
N VAL A 79 9.22 -6.71 0.30
CA VAL A 79 9.87 -6.79 1.62
C VAL A 79 11.25 -6.14 1.58
N ASP A 80 12.06 -6.46 0.57
CA ASP A 80 13.42 -5.92 0.44
C ASP A 80 13.43 -4.38 0.28
N VAL A 81 12.47 -3.84 -0.47
CA VAL A 81 12.30 -2.38 -0.64
C VAL A 81 11.86 -1.73 0.67
N TRP A 82 10.88 -2.31 1.39
CA TRP A 82 10.41 -1.73 2.65
C TRP A 82 11.47 -1.83 3.74
N GLU A 83 12.19 -2.93 3.83
CA GLU A 83 13.34 -3.08 4.73
C GLU A 83 14.39 -1.99 4.46
N ALA A 84 14.68 -1.71 3.18
CA ALA A 84 15.59 -0.63 2.81
C ALA A 84 15.07 0.75 3.25
N MET A 85 13.77 1.01 3.13
CA MET A 85 13.15 2.25 3.63
C MET A 85 13.36 2.41 5.14
N VAL A 86 13.09 1.36 5.93
CA VAL A 86 13.19 1.40 7.40
C VAL A 86 14.64 1.60 7.86
N LYS A 87 15.61 1.08 7.11
CA LYS A 87 17.03 1.22 7.40
C LYS A 87 17.64 2.55 6.94
N GLU A 88 16.96 3.30 6.08
CA GLU A 88 17.47 4.57 5.57
C GLU A 88 17.33 5.68 6.60
N LYS A 89 18.42 6.44 6.79
CA LYS A 89 18.43 7.64 7.63
C LYS A 89 17.74 8.79 6.89
N ASP A 90 17.08 9.67 7.64
CA ASP A 90 16.46 10.89 7.13
C ASP A 90 15.41 10.63 6.01
N LEU A 91 14.71 9.49 6.09
CA LEU A 91 13.62 9.12 5.20
C LEU A 91 12.28 9.30 5.93
N VAL A 92 11.31 9.93 5.30
CA VAL A 92 9.88 9.87 5.70
C VAL A 92 9.20 8.77 4.92
N ILE A 93 8.46 7.90 5.60
CA ILE A 93 7.72 6.79 4.99
C ILE A 93 6.22 7.13 5.05
N ILE A 94 5.59 7.27 3.90
CA ILE A 94 4.17 7.57 3.74
C ILE A 94 3.46 6.30 3.26
N MET A 95 2.39 5.90 3.95
CA MET A 95 1.50 4.83 3.48
C MET A 95 0.19 5.42 2.97
N GLY A 96 -0.15 5.13 1.72
CA GLY A 96 -1.49 5.30 1.17
C GLY A 96 -2.30 4.04 1.42
N PHE A 97 -3.41 4.14 2.15
CA PHE A 97 -4.18 3.02 2.64
C PHE A 97 -5.63 3.12 2.19
N SER A 98 -6.02 2.26 1.25
CA SER A 98 -7.36 2.19 0.66
C SER A 98 -7.87 0.75 0.57
N GLY A 99 -9.13 0.59 0.19
CA GLY A 99 -9.85 -0.67 0.28
C GLY A 99 -10.54 -0.83 1.64
N SER A 100 -11.37 -1.84 1.81
CA SER A 100 -12.08 -2.14 3.08
C SER A 100 -11.21 -3.01 3.99
N MET A 101 -10.01 -2.52 4.31
CA MET A 101 -8.99 -3.32 5.01
C MET A 101 -9.29 -3.44 6.52
N SER A 102 -9.95 -2.46 7.11
CA SER A 102 -10.32 -2.48 8.52
C SER A 102 -11.40 -3.51 8.80
N THR A 103 -12.46 -3.57 7.99
CA THR A 103 -13.49 -4.63 8.10
C THR A 103 -12.94 -6.02 7.80
N ALA A 104 -11.88 -6.11 6.97
CA ALA A 104 -11.14 -7.35 6.71
C ALA A 104 -10.17 -7.75 7.84
N GLY A 105 -10.19 -7.08 8.99
CA GLY A 105 -9.36 -7.41 10.15
C GLY A 105 -7.88 -7.05 10.03
N GLN A 106 -7.51 -6.14 9.12
CA GLN A 106 -6.10 -5.77 8.89
C GLN A 106 -5.62 -4.56 9.72
N TRP A 107 -6.51 -3.89 10.44
CA TRP A 107 -6.22 -2.65 11.15
C TRP A 107 -5.13 -2.77 12.23
N LYS A 108 -5.04 -3.90 12.94
CA LYS A 108 -3.98 -4.13 13.93
C LYS A 108 -2.58 -4.17 13.32
N ILE A 109 -2.48 -4.56 12.06
CA ILE A 109 -1.21 -4.47 11.31
C ILE A 109 -0.79 -3.01 11.14
N ILE A 110 -1.75 -2.12 10.87
CA ILE A 110 -1.48 -0.68 10.73
C ILE A 110 -1.05 -0.10 12.08
N ASN A 111 -1.72 -0.47 13.19
CA ASN A 111 -1.28 -0.08 14.53
C ASN A 111 0.17 -0.49 14.79
N TRP A 112 0.50 -1.75 14.51
CA TRP A 112 1.86 -2.25 14.69
C TRP A 112 2.90 -1.48 13.85
N LEU A 113 2.56 -1.14 12.59
CA LEU A 113 3.43 -0.35 11.71
C LEU A 113 3.68 1.06 12.25
N ILE A 114 2.66 1.69 12.82
CA ILE A 114 2.74 3.01 13.47
C ILE A 114 3.61 2.93 14.73
N GLU A 115 3.31 2.02 15.64
CA GLU A 115 4.02 1.83 16.92
C GLU A 115 5.50 1.56 16.74
N ASN A 116 5.84 0.75 15.72
CA ASN A 116 7.22 0.37 15.44
C ASN A 116 7.91 1.27 14.42
N ARG A 117 7.25 2.36 14.01
CA ARG A 117 7.81 3.38 13.09
C ARG A 117 8.24 2.82 11.74
N TYR A 118 7.46 1.88 11.21
CA TYR A 118 7.60 1.41 9.83
C TYR A 118 6.92 2.33 8.82
N ILE A 119 6.02 3.17 9.32
CA ILE A 119 5.43 4.32 8.61
C ILE A 119 5.48 5.55 9.51
N ASP A 120 5.56 6.73 8.91
CA ASP A 120 5.62 8.02 9.60
C ASP A 120 4.37 8.85 9.33
N ILE A 121 3.69 8.60 8.23
CA ILE A 121 2.47 9.28 7.80
C ILE A 121 1.54 8.23 7.23
N LEU A 122 0.27 8.30 7.62
CA LEU A 122 -0.81 7.54 7.01
C LEU A 122 -1.68 8.49 6.18
N VAL A 123 -1.91 8.16 4.91
CA VAL A 123 -2.94 8.80 4.07
C VAL A 123 -4.00 7.73 3.82
N SER A 124 -5.20 7.91 4.35
CA SER A 124 -6.23 6.87 4.37
C SER A 124 -7.57 7.36 3.85
N THR A 125 -8.40 6.43 3.40
CA THR A 125 -9.85 6.69 3.29
C THR A 125 -10.43 6.87 4.69
N GLY A 126 -11.47 7.70 4.81
CA GLY A 126 -12.20 7.88 6.07
C GLY A 126 -12.79 6.55 6.58
N ALA A 127 -13.27 5.69 5.68
CA ALA A 127 -13.81 4.37 6.02
C ALA A 127 -12.81 3.51 6.80
N ASN A 128 -11.56 3.38 6.34
CA ASN A 128 -10.56 2.56 7.03
C ASN A 128 -10.22 3.06 8.45
N VAL A 129 -10.31 4.36 8.70
CA VAL A 129 -10.00 4.97 10.01
C VAL A 129 -11.24 5.30 10.84
N SER A 130 -12.39 4.76 10.45
CA SER A 130 -13.64 4.75 11.25
C SER A 130 -14.12 3.33 11.52
N GLU A 131 -14.09 2.45 10.51
CA GLU A 131 -14.61 1.08 10.62
C GLU A 131 -13.80 0.21 11.60
N ASP A 132 -12.50 0.49 11.80
CA ASP A 132 -11.69 -0.19 12.81
C ASP A 132 -12.17 0.11 14.24
N ILE A 133 -12.87 1.25 14.45
CA ILE A 133 -13.42 1.64 15.77
C ILE A 133 -14.50 0.66 16.20
N VAL A 134 -15.31 0.12 15.30
CA VAL A 134 -16.34 -0.89 15.61
C VAL A 134 -15.71 -2.09 16.31
N ASP A 135 -14.64 -2.65 15.73
CA ASP A 135 -13.93 -3.80 16.31
C ASP A 135 -13.19 -3.39 17.61
N ALA A 136 -12.60 -2.19 17.62
CA ALA A 136 -11.89 -1.64 18.78
C ALA A 136 -12.82 -1.37 20.00
N MET A 137 -14.11 -1.14 19.77
CA MET A 137 -15.15 -1.05 20.82
C MET A 137 -15.55 -2.42 21.39
N GLY A 138 -15.07 -3.52 20.78
CA GLY A 138 -15.46 -4.89 21.14
C GLY A 138 -16.77 -5.34 20.52
N LEU A 139 -17.30 -4.61 19.55
CA LEU A 139 -18.48 -4.96 18.75
C LEU A 139 -18.08 -6.00 17.70
N GLY A 140 -17.77 -5.63 16.49
CA GLY A 140 -17.04 -6.49 15.58
C GLY A 140 -17.76 -6.84 14.29
N TYR A 141 -16.99 -7.47 13.43
CA TYR A 141 -17.41 -7.94 12.13
C TYR A 141 -17.45 -9.47 12.09
N TYR A 142 -18.30 -10.03 11.24
CA TYR A 142 -18.56 -11.46 11.19
C TYR A 142 -18.25 -12.01 9.79
N GLN A 143 -17.70 -13.23 9.73
CA GLN A 143 -17.49 -13.91 8.46
C GLN A 143 -18.83 -14.22 7.80
N GLY A 144 -18.98 -13.78 6.57
CA GLY A 144 -20.18 -13.94 5.78
C GLY A 144 -19.88 -14.56 4.43
N THR A 145 -20.72 -14.26 3.43
CA THR A 145 -20.54 -14.69 2.05
C THR A 145 -21.04 -13.63 1.09
N HIS A 146 -20.39 -13.49 -0.07
CA HIS A 146 -20.84 -12.60 -1.13
C HIS A 146 -22.00 -13.16 -1.96
N TYR A 147 -22.50 -14.36 -1.64
CA TYR A 147 -23.69 -14.97 -2.23
C TYR A 147 -24.96 -14.79 -1.40
N SER A 148 -24.96 -13.90 -0.41
CA SER A 148 -26.11 -13.63 0.45
C SER A 148 -27.23 -12.93 -0.32
N ASP A 149 -28.47 -13.11 0.14
CA ASP A 149 -29.60 -12.30 -0.28
C ASP A 149 -29.56 -10.94 0.44
N ASP A 150 -29.13 -9.89 -0.27
CA ASP A 150 -29.00 -8.55 0.28
C ASP A 150 -30.37 -7.94 0.68
N GLN A 151 -31.50 -8.41 0.14
CA GLN A 151 -32.83 -7.98 0.56
C GLN A 151 -33.22 -8.55 1.93
N GLU A 152 -32.80 -9.78 2.20
CA GLU A 152 -32.97 -10.38 3.54
C GLU A 152 -32.05 -9.71 4.55
N LEU A 153 -30.80 -9.43 4.20
CA LEU A 153 -29.86 -8.70 5.06
C LEU A 153 -30.39 -7.30 5.42
N LEU A 154 -30.94 -6.57 4.45
CA LEU A 154 -31.57 -5.26 4.68
C LEU A 154 -32.70 -5.33 5.70
N LYS A 155 -33.59 -6.36 5.62
CA LYS A 155 -34.68 -6.56 6.58
C LYS A 155 -34.23 -6.95 7.98
N ALA A 156 -33.02 -7.51 8.06
CA ALA A 156 -32.41 -7.97 9.30
C ALA A 156 -31.47 -6.92 9.94
N ASP A 157 -31.38 -5.71 9.39
CA ASP A 157 -30.45 -4.66 9.79
C ASP A 157 -28.98 -5.15 9.82
N VAL A 158 -28.59 -5.90 8.76
CA VAL A 158 -27.24 -6.41 8.58
C VAL A 158 -26.59 -5.72 7.37
N ASN A 159 -25.46 -5.07 7.60
CA ASN A 159 -24.63 -4.49 6.56
C ASN A 159 -23.65 -5.54 6.02
N ARG A 160 -23.48 -5.61 4.70
CA ARG A 160 -22.53 -6.49 4.05
C ARG A 160 -21.40 -5.72 3.39
N TYR A 161 -20.18 -6.09 3.74
CA TYR A 161 -18.94 -5.64 3.12
C TYR A 161 -18.30 -6.84 2.41
N TYR A 162 -18.64 -7.08 1.14
CA TYR A 162 -18.21 -8.26 0.38
C TYR A 162 -18.64 -9.58 1.06
N ASP A 163 -17.73 -10.28 1.73
CA ASP A 163 -17.97 -11.52 2.49
C ASP A 163 -17.87 -11.29 4.02
N VAL A 164 -18.06 -10.06 4.47
CA VAL A 164 -18.08 -9.68 5.89
C VAL A 164 -19.44 -9.09 6.23
N TYR A 165 -19.97 -9.42 7.40
CA TYR A 165 -21.21 -8.84 7.94
C TYR A 165 -20.93 -7.94 9.12
N GLY A 166 -21.64 -6.82 9.20
CA GLY A 166 -21.70 -5.92 10.34
C GLY A 166 -23.14 -5.67 10.75
N LYS A 167 -23.39 -5.47 12.04
CA LYS A 167 -24.70 -5.08 12.52
C LYS A 167 -24.89 -3.58 12.35
N GLU A 168 -26.06 -3.16 11.88
CA GLU A 168 -26.40 -1.73 11.78
C GLU A 168 -26.34 -1.04 13.13
N THR A 169 -26.78 -1.73 14.20
CA THR A 169 -26.72 -1.21 15.58
C THR A 169 -25.30 -0.88 16.04
N ASP A 170 -24.33 -1.75 15.72
CA ASP A 170 -22.93 -1.58 16.08
C ASP A 170 -22.34 -0.36 15.38
N TYR A 171 -22.75 -0.14 14.11
CA TYR A 171 -22.34 1.02 13.33
C TYR A 171 -22.90 2.33 13.92
N ARG A 172 -24.18 2.34 14.33
CA ARG A 172 -24.82 3.49 14.99
C ARG A 172 -24.20 3.80 16.35
N GLU A 173 -23.76 2.78 17.10
CA GLU A 173 -23.06 2.97 18.36
C GLU A 173 -21.70 3.62 18.15
N MET A 174 -20.95 3.18 17.14
CA MET A 174 -19.68 3.81 16.73
C MET A 174 -19.90 5.29 16.34
N GLU A 175 -20.90 5.61 15.49
CA GLU A 175 -21.20 6.98 15.10
C GLU A 175 -21.55 7.88 16.29
N THR A 176 -22.24 7.33 17.29
CA THR A 176 -22.53 8.04 18.53
C THR A 176 -21.25 8.39 19.28
N LEU A 177 -20.34 7.43 19.46
CA LEU A 177 -19.02 7.65 20.08
C LEU A 177 -18.22 8.69 19.28
N MET A 178 -18.23 8.61 17.95
CA MET A 178 -17.55 9.55 17.07
C MET A 178 -18.12 10.97 17.25
N THR A 179 -19.43 11.11 17.26
CA THR A 179 -20.11 12.41 17.47
C THR A 179 -19.73 13.02 18.81
N GLU A 180 -19.75 12.24 19.92
CA GLU A 180 -19.31 12.70 21.22
C GLU A 180 -17.87 13.23 21.18
N GLY A 181 -16.96 12.49 20.52
CA GLY A 181 -15.57 12.91 20.36
C GLY A 181 -15.42 14.19 19.55
N LEU A 182 -16.16 14.30 18.44
CA LEU A 182 -16.16 15.50 17.59
C LEU A 182 -16.70 16.73 18.31
N MET A 183 -17.67 16.57 19.20
CA MET A 183 -18.19 17.67 20.02
C MET A 183 -17.19 18.20 21.06
N THR A 184 -16.05 17.56 21.26
CA THR A 184 -14.93 18.09 22.07
C THR A 184 -14.04 19.06 21.32
N LEU A 185 -14.17 19.15 20.01
CA LEU A 185 -13.40 20.03 19.13
C LEU A 185 -13.87 21.50 19.26
N ARG A 186 -13.01 22.46 18.89
CA ARG A 186 -13.41 23.89 18.85
C ARG A 186 -14.29 24.15 17.63
N LYS A 187 -15.41 24.82 17.82
CA LYS A 187 -16.40 25.13 16.75
C LYS A 187 -15.90 26.13 15.69
N ASP A 188 -15.00 27.01 16.09
CA ASP A 188 -14.54 28.19 15.34
C ASP A 188 -13.16 27.98 14.68
N TYR A 189 -12.62 26.75 14.78
CA TYR A 189 -11.32 26.44 14.25
C TYR A 189 -11.41 25.60 12.96
N PRO A 190 -10.78 26.05 11.85
CA PRO A 190 -10.73 25.28 10.62
C PRO A 190 -9.66 24.16 10.75
N TYR A 191 -10.13 22.94 10.95
CA TYR A 191 -9.28 21.77 11.08
C TYR A 191 -8.83 21.23 9.73
N THR A 192 -7.60 20.74 9.66
CA THR A 192 -7.24 19.73 8.67
C THR A 192 -7.72 18.37 9.16
N SER A 193 -7.83 17.37 8.27
CA SER A 193 -8.16 16.00 8.71
C SER A 193 -7.12 15.47 9.68
N ALA A 194 -5.83 15.78 9.46
CA ALA A 194 -4.76 15.36 10.35
C ALA A 194 -4.86 15.96 11.75
N GLU A 195 -5.19 17.23 11.88
CA GLU A 195 -5.42 17.88 13.18
C GLU A 195 -6.65 17.31 13.88
N LEU A 196 -7.75 17.16 13.13
CA LEU A 196 -9.00 16.61 13.64
C LEU A 196 -8.80 15.18 14.17
N LEU A 197 -8.23 14.31 13.36
CA LEU A 197 -7.99 12.91 13.72
C LEU A 197 -7.00 12.78 14.88
N TYR A 198 -6.03 13.69 15.00
CA TYR A 198 -5.15 13.73 16.17
C TYR A 198 -5.89 14.01 17.48
N VAL A 199 -6.75 15.03 17.50
CA VAL A 199 -7.56 15.38 18.69
C VAL A 199 -8.57 14.29 19.00
N PHE A 200 -9.23 13.77 17.98
CA PHE A 200 -10.17 12.66 18.11
C PHE A 200 -9.48 11.38 18.61
N GLY A 201 -8.28 11.06 18.10
CA GLY A 201 -7.49 9.94 18.59
C GLY A 201 -7.11 10.06 20.09
N LYS A 202 -6.81 11.27 20.55
CA LYS A 202 -6.62 11.53 22.00
C LYS A 202 -7.91 11.27 22.81
N TYR A 203 -9.07 11.60 22.24
CA TYR A 203 -10.35 11.29 22.87
C TYR A 203 -10.55 9.76 22.96
N LEU A 204 -10.32 9.03 21.86
CA LEU A 204 -10.42 7.56 21.86
C LEU A 204 -9.47 6.91 22.87
N ASN A 205 -8.24 7.41 23.00
CA ASN A 205 -7.28 6.94 24.01
C ASN A 205 -7.82 7.13 25.44
N LYS A 206 -8.48 8.25 25.73
CA LYS A 206 -9.14 8.46 27.04
C LYS A 206 -10.30 7.50 27.27
N LYS A 207 -11.02 7.13 26.21
CA LYS A 207 -12.10 6.12 26.25
C LYS A 207 -11.58 4.68 26.23
N LYS A 208 -10.27 4.46 26.07
CA LYS A 208 -9.60 3.14 25.97
C LYS A 208 -10.08 2.35 24.73
N VAL A 209 -10.37 3.04 23.64
CA VAL A 209 -10.67 2.45 22.34
C VAL A 209 -9.39 2.43 21.52
N ASP A 210 -8.82 1.24 21.34
CA ASP A 210 -7.57 1.01 20.62
C ASP A 210 -7.86 0.93 19.11
N SER A 211 -7.68 2.04 18.42
CA SER A 211 -7.93 2.18 16.98
C SER A 211 -6.70 2.72 16.25
N ILE A 212 -6.72 2.69 14.91
CA ILE A 212 -5.65 3.28 14.08
C ILE A 212 -5.43 4.75 14.47
N VAL A 213 -6.52 5.50 14.62
CA VAL A 213 -6.45 6.94 14.94
C VAL A 213 -5.96 7.16 16.36
N ALA A 214 -6.37 6.33 17.32
CA ALA A 214 -5.91 6.37 18.70
C ALA A 214 -4.40 6.08 18.80
N THR A 215 -3.95 5.02 18.14
CA THR A 215 -2.52 4.64 18.06
C THR A 215 -1.70 5.74 17.39
N ALA A 216 -2.19 6.28 16.27
CA ALA A 216 -1.51 7.35 15.55
C ALA A 216 -1.33 8.61 16.40
N ALA A 217 -2.38 9.01 17.15
CA ALA A 217 -2.32 10.14 18.06
C ALA A 217 -1.35 9.92 19.23
N ALA A 218 -1.30 8.70 19.80
CA ALA A 218 -0.37 8.34 20.86
C ALA A 218 1.11 8.42 20.42
N HIS A 219 1.36 8.14 19.13
CA HIS A 219 2.70 8.13 18.55
C HIS A 219 3.05 9.39 17.75
N ASN A 220 2.20 10.42 17.72
CA ASN A 220 2.35 11.64 16.90
C ASN A 220 2.58 11.34 15.41
N VAL A 221 1.88 10.33 14.88
CA VAL A 221 1.85 10.01 13.46
C VAL A 221 0.65 10.69 12.84
N PRO A 222 0.83 11.62 11.87
CA PRO A 222 -0.29 12.27 11.21
C PRO A 222 -1.07 11.28 10.33
N VAL A 223 -2.39 11.36 10.42
CA VAL A 223 -3.33 10.64 9.55
C VAL A 223 -4.06 11.66 8.70
N PHE A 224 -3.77 11.71 7.41
CA PHE A 224 -4.48 12.54 6.43
C PHE A 224 -5.60 11.73 5.80
N SER A 225 -6.78 12.32 5.72
CA SER A 225 -7.95 11.75 5.03
C SER A 225 -8.61 12.80 4.16
N PRO A 226 -8.11 13.05 2.93
CA PRO A 226 -8.56 14.15 2.08
C PRO A 226 -10.05 14.12 1.70
N ALA A 227 -10.66 12.93 1.74
CA ALA A 227 -12.09 12.73 1.50
C ALA A 227 -12.80 12.19 2.76
N ILE A 228 -12.48 12.74 3.94
CA ILE A 228 -12.93 12.23 5.24
C ILE A 228 -14.47 12.15 5.37
N THR A 229 -15.21 13.01 4.69
CA THR A 229 -16.67 12.99 4.70
C THR A 229 -17.30 11.82 3.94
N ASP A 230 -16.53 11.12 3.09
CA ASP A 230 -16.95 9.88 2.43
C ASP A 230 -16.74 8.67 3.37
N SER A 231 -17.36 8.72 4.55
CA SER A 231 -17.28 7.70 5.60
C SER A 231 -18.21 8.03 6.77
N ALA A 232 -18.21 7.23 7.85
CA ALA A 232 -18.93 7.49 9.09
C ALA A 232 -18.58 8.86 9.73
N TYR A 233 -17.43 9.44 9.43
CA TYR A 233 -17.14 10.82 9.85
C TYR A 233 -18.13 11.82 9.26
N GLY A 234 -18.58 11.62 8.00
CA GLY A 234 -19.60 12.50 7.39
C GLY A 234 -20.90 12.51 8.18
N GLU A 235 -21.39 11.32 8.57
CA GLU A 235 -22.58 11.18 9.42
C GLU A 235 -22.36 11.81 10.80
N ALA A 236 -21.24 11.54 11.44
CA ALA A 236 -20.92 12.12 12.74
C ALA A 236 -20.81 13.65 12.68
N PHE A 237 -20.29 14.23 11.57
CA PHE A 237 -20.30 15.70 11.37
C PHE A 237 -21.71 16.25 11.25
N LEU A 238 -22.61 15.57 10.56
CA LEU A 238 -24.01 15.99 10.47
C LEU A 238 -24.71 15.89 11.83
N MET A 239 -24.46 14.83 12.58
CA MET A 239 -25.02 14.65 13.93
C MET A 239 -24.52 15.75 14.88
N ALA A 240 -23.23 16.07 14.87
CA ALA A 240 -22.65 17.15 15.66
C ALA A 240 -23.24 18.52 15.25
N LYS A 241 -23.35 18.80 13.95
CA LYS A 241 -23.96 20.03 13.41
C LYS A 241 -25.40 20.18 13.87
N ASN A 242 -26.21 19.12 13.81
CA ASN A 242 -27.62 19.13 14.25
C ASN A 242 -27.76 19.38 15.75
N GLN A 243 -26.73 19.08 16.54
CA GLN A 243 -26.63 19.42 17.97
C GLN A 243 -26.00 20.80 18.22
N GLY A 244 -25.90 21.64 17.17
CA GLY A 244 -25.36 23.00 17.29
C GLY A 244 -23.84 23.07 17.41
N HIS A 245 -23.14 22.01 16.98
CA HIS A 245 -21.68 21.92 16.99
C HIS A 245 -21.09 21.66 15.58
N PRO A 246 -21.12 22.63 14.68
CA PRO A 246 -20.58 22.48 13.33
C PRO A 246 -19.06 22.33 13.37
N ILE A 247 -18.52 21.39 12.60
CA ILE A 247 -17.08 21.22 12.37
C ILE A 247 -16.69 21.89 11.05
N ILE A 248 -15.60 22.63 11.07
CA ILE A 248 -15.06 23.32 9.88
C ILE A 248 -13.83 22.53 9.41
N LEU A 249 -13.85 22.09 8.16
CA LEU A 249 -12.70 21.44 7.51
C LEU A 249 -12.07 22.41 6.50
N ASP A 250 -10.75 22.56 6.54
CA ASP A 250 -9.96 23.36 5.60
C ASP A 250 -9.04 22.46 4.79
N GLN A 251 -9.49 22.07 3.61
CA GLN A 251 -8.74 21.21 2.69
C GLN A 251 -7.53 21.92 2.06
N VAL A 252 -7.57 23.24 1.91
CA VAL A 252 -6.43 24.01 1.38
C VAL A 252 -5.32 24.05 2.43
N LYS A 253 -5.65 24.32 3.68
CA LYS A 253 -4.73 24.22 4.81
C LYS A 253 -4.16 22.80 4.96
N GLU A 254 -4.98 21.77 4.76
CA GLU A 254 -4.54 20.38 4.80
C GLU A 254 -3.47 20.09 3.75
N PHE A 255 -3.73 20.50 2.52
CA PHE A 255 -2.76 20.33 1.44
C PHE A 255 -1.48 21.11 1.69
N ASP A 256 -1.58 22.34 2.20
CA ASP A 256 -0.45 23.18 2.61
C ASP A 256 0.40 22.53 3.72
N GLN A 257 -0.24 21.99 4.75
CA GLN A 257 0.44 21.22 5.80
C GLN A 257 1.17 19.99 5.24
N PHE A 258 0.51 19.23 4.35
CA PHE A 258 1.10 18.05 3.75
C PHE A 258 2.32 18.37 2.90
N VAL A 259 2.24 19.40 2.05
CA VAL A 259 3.36 19.87 1.22
C VAL A 259 4.52 20.38 2.09
N SER A 260 4.22 21.05 3.20
CA SER A 260 5.24 21.53 4.16
C SER A 260 6.10 20.41 4.76
N ILE A 261 5.58 19.17 4.85
CA ILE A 261 6.38 18.01 5.26
C ILE A 261 7.50 17.77 4.25
N GLY A 262 7.17 17.84 2.96
CA GLY A 262 8.15 17.68 1.90
C GLY A 262 9.29 18.69 1.96
N GLU A 263 9.01 19.94 2.34
CA GLU A 263 10.05 20.99 2.49
C GLU A 263 11.05 20.68 3.60
N LYS A 264 10.58 20.03 4.68
CA LYS A 264 11.37 19.69 5.86
C LYS A 264 12.02 18.31 5.78
N THR A 265 11.80 17.57 4.69
CA THR A 265 12.22 16.18 4.56
C THR A 265 13.30 16.05 3.50
N LYS A 266 14.30 15.19 3.75
CA LYS A 266 15.40 14.94 2.81
C LYS A 266 15.02 13.92 1.73
N ASN A 267 14.38 12.82 2.11
CA ASN A 267 13.96 11.75 1.22
C ASN A 267 12.58 11.23 1.62
N VAL A 268 11.82 10.73 0.65
CA VAL A 268 10.50 10.13 0.87
C VAL A 268 10.45 8.74 0.26
N GLY A 269 9.87 7.80 1.01
CA GLY A 269 9.44 6.50 0.54
C GLY A 269 7.93 6.37 0.65
N VAL A 270 7.30 5.70 -0.32
CA VAL A 270 5.85 5.53 -0.37
C VAL A 270 5.45 4.08 -0.48
N ILE A 271 4.35 3.73 0.20
CA ILE A 271 3.76 2.39 0.17
C ILE A 271 2.28 2.57 -0.12
N TYR A 272 1.77 1.92 -1.17
CA TYR A 272 0.38 2.00 -1.55
C TYR A 272 -0.29 0.64 -1.39
N ILE A 273 -1.32 0.60 -0.56
CA ILE A 273 -2.26 -0.50 -0.46
C ILE A 273 -3.50 -0.11 -1.28
N GLY A 274 -3.69 -0.80 -2.42
CA GLY A 274 -4.66 -0.38 -3.42
C GLY A 274 -4.22 0.87 -4.18
N GLY A 275 -5.05 1.90 -4.20
CA GLY A 275 -4.79 3.17 -4.90
C GLY A 275 -5.73 4.28 -4.46
N GLY A 276 -6.52 4.82 -5.41
CA GLY A 276 -7.50 5.88 -5.14
C GLY A 276 -6.88 7.17 -4.59
N VAL A 277 -7.69 7.96 -3.89
CA VAL A 277 -7.29 9.24 -3.29
C VAL A 277 -6.07 9.11 -2.37
N PRO A 278 -5.94 8.10 -1.49
CA PRO A 278 -4.76 7.97 -0.64
C PRO A 278 -3.45 7.87 -1.40
N LYS A 279 -3.43 7.14 -2.52
CA LYS A 279 -2.24 7.03 -3.37
C LYS A 279 -1.91 8.36 -4.04
N ASP A 280 -2.90 9.01 -4.67
CA ASP A 280 -2.64 10.23 -5.43
C ASP A 280 -2.25 11.39 -4.52
N PHE A 281 -2.96 11.59 -3.41
CA PHE A 281 -2.62 12.61 -2.43
C PHE A 281 -1.18 12.47 -1.93
N ALA A 282 -0.74 11.24 -1.59
CA ALA A 282 0.63 10.97 -1.21
C ALA A 282 1.63 11.29 -2.34
N GLN A 283 1.27 11.02 -3.59
CA GLN A 283 2.10 11.32 -4.76
C GLN A 283 2.21 12.82 -5.07
N LEU A 284 1.19 13.61 -4.73
CA LEU A 284 1.21 15.05 -4.97
C LEU A 284 2.33 15.76 -4.19
N LEU A 285 2.78 15.21 -3.07
CA LEU A 285 3.94 15.73 -2.34
C LEU A 285 5.16 15.93 -3.26
N ALA A 286 5.42 14.97 -4.14
CA ALA A 286 6.58 15.02 -5.03
C ALA A 286 6.60 16.19 -6.01
N ILE A 287 5.42 16.62 -6.46
CA ILE A 287 5.28 17.67 -7.48
C ILE A 287 4.89 19.03 -6.91
N SER A 288 4.30 19.08 -5.72
CA SER A 288 3.73 20.30 -5.12
C SER A 288 4.69 21.04 -4.19
N VAL A 289 5.75 20.37 -3.67
CA VAL A 289 6.83 21.06 -2.92
C VAL A 289 7.53 22.13 -3.77
N SER A 290 7.63 21.87 -5.05
CA SER A 290 8.33 22.69 -6.02
C SER A 290 7.73 24.09 -6.23
N PRO A 291 6.41 24.27 -6.45
CA PRO A 291 5.82 25.59 -6.67
C PRO A 291 6.04 26.56 -5.51
N ARG A 292 6.16 26.04 -4.27
CA ARG A 292 6.40 26.87 -3.08
C ARG A 292 7.85 27.36 -2.95
N THR A 293 8.78 26.70 -3.64
CA THR A 293 10.21 27.02 -3.62
C THR A 293 10.68 27.69 -4.92
N MET A 294 9.75 28.13 -5.77
CA MET A 294 10.01 28.72 -7.08
C MET A 294 10.39 30.21 -7.05
N ASP A 295 10.78 30.77 -5.91
CA ASP A 295 11.39 32.10 -5.89
C ASP A 295 12.65 32.09 -6.75
N GLU A 296 12.74 33.05 -7.68
CA GLU A 296 13.87 33.21 -8.56
C GLU A 296 15.17 33.23 -7.76
N GLY A 297 16.03 32.27 -8.00
CA GLY A 297 17.35 32.18 -7.38
C GLY A 297 17.49 31.19 -6.20
N VAL A 298 16.44 30.47 -5.78
CA VAL A 298 16.58 29.42 -4.79
C VAL A 298 17.18 28.18 -5.46
N PRO A 299 18.36 27.66 -5.03
CA PRO A 299 18.91 26.41 -5.55
C PRO A 299 17.92 25.28 -5.27
N GLY A 300 17.76 24.39 -6.24
CA GLY A 300 17.03 23.14 -6.02
C GLY A 300 17.61 22.36 -4.83
N ARG A 301 16.85 21.42 -4.25
CA ARG A 301 17.28 20.62 -3.09
C ARG A 301 18.67 19.97 -3.22
N ASN A 302 19.17 19.80 -4.43
CA ASN A 302 20.50 19.28 -4.74
C ASN A 302 21.54 20.38 -5.04
N GLY A 303 21.25 21.65 -4.77
CA GLY A 303 22.18 22.76 -4.98
C GLY A 303 22.43 23.13 -6.44
N HIS A 304 21.72 22.54 -7.40
CA HIS A 304 21.86 22.81 -8.82
C HIS A 304 20.77 23.75 -9.32
N LEU A 305 21.12 24.71 -10.16
CA LEU A 305 20.17 25.50 -10.94
C LEU A 305 19.38 24.56 -11.86
N ARG A 306 18.07 24.60 -11.73
CA ARG A 306 17.17 23.68 -12.43
C ARG A 306 16.92 24.13 -13.87
N LYS A 307 17.12 23.23 -14.82
CA LYS A 307 17.08 23.55 -16.26
C LYS A 307 15.77 23.19 -16.96
N GLY A 308 14.86 22.49 -16.33
CA GLY A 308 13.60 22.03 -16.95
C GLY A 308 12.41 22.07 -16.01
N LEU A 309 11.19 22.09 -16.56
CA LEU A 309 9.96 22.20 -15.76
C LEU A 309 9.82 21.11 -14.67
N LYS A 310 10.27 19.90 -14.97
CA LYS A 310 10.19 18.75 -14.04
C LYS A 310 11.42 18.60 -13.13
N GLU A 311 12.47 19.36 -13.33
CA GLU A 311 13.65 19.36 -12.45
C GLU A 311 13.35 19.98 -11.09
N TYR A 312 12.22 20.66 -10.95
CA TYR A 312 11.72 21.21 -9.68
C TYR A 312 11.01 20.18 -8.81
N TYR A 313 10.64 19.01 -9.34
CA TYR A 313 9.94 17.99 -8.59
C TYR A 313 10.85 17.28 -7.59
N TYR A 314 10.23 16.72 -6.57
CA TYR A 314 10.89 16.00 -5.50
C TYR A 314 10.44 14.53 -5.51
N PRO A 315 10.95 13.74 -6.46
CA PRO A 315 10.49 12.37 -6.64
C PRO A 315 10.77 11.50 -5.42
N HIS A 316 9.85 10.60 -5.13
CA HIS A 316 10.00 9.64 -4.05
C HIS A 316 11.09 8.62 -4.37
N LYS A 317 12.02 8.43 -3.44
CA LYS A 317 13.19 7.56 -3.59
C LYS A 317 12.84 6.07 -3.57
N TYR A 318 11.79 5.71 -2.85
CA TYR A 318 11.30 4.35 -2.73
C TYR A 318 9.80 4.31 -3.00
N ALA A 319 9.33 3.25 -3.65
CA ALA A 319 7.91 3.04 -3.87
C ALA A 319 7.54 1.57 -3.86
N ILE A 320 6.47 1.25 -3.14
CA ILE A 320 5.83 -0.07 -3.15
C ILE A 320 4.36 0.13 -3.49
N GLN A 321 3.81 -0.75 -4.31
CA GLN A 321 2.36 -0.85 -4.51
C GLN A 321 1.91 -2.30 -4.45
N ILE A 322 0.84 -2.55 -3.70
CA ILE A 322 0.13 -3.82 -3.64
C ILE A 322 -1.28 -3.56 -4.12
N THR A 323 -1.67 -4.18 -5.23
CA THR A 323 -2.97 -3.96 -5.86
C THR A 323 -3.38 -5.16 -6.70
N THR A 324 -4.67 -5.41 -6.81
CA THR A 324 -5.24 -6.38 -7.77
C THR A 324 -5.67 -5.72 -9.07
N ASP A 325 -5.62 -4.38 -9.15
CA ASP A 325 -6.08 -3.62 -10.31
C ASP A 325 -5.06 -3.61 -11.45
N SER A 326 -5.53 -3.37 -12.64
CA SER A 326 -4.77 -3.44 -13.88
C SER A 326 -4.68 -2.06 -14.55
N PRO A 327 -3.54 -1.73 -15.21
CA PRO A 327 -3.38 -0.47 -15.90
C PRO A 327 -4.35 -0.26 -17.07
N GLN A 328 -4.97 -1.33 -17.58
CA GLN A 328 -5.90 -1.24 -18.70
C GLN A 328 -7.22 -0.52 -18.39
N TRP A 329 -7.60 -0.41 -17.13
CA TRP A 329 -8.91 0.13 -16.72
C TRP A 329 -8.92 1.64 -16.47
N GLY A 330 -7.74 2.29 -16.43
CA GLY A 330 -7.61 3.72 -16.21
C GLY A 330 -7.90 4.18 -14.78
N GLY A 331 -8.14 3.25 -13.84
CA GLY A 331 -8.27 3.56 -12.42
C GLY A 331 -6.91 3.90 -11.80
N LEU A 332 -6.90 4.77 -10.79
CA LEU A 332 -5.67 5.19 -10.12
C LEU A 332 -4.95 4.05 -9.39
N SER A 333 -5.68 3.04 -8.91
CA SER A 333 -5.13 1.81 -8.34
C SER A 333 -4.37 0.95 -9.37
N GLY A 334 -4.71 1.05 -10.66
CA GLY A 334 -4.01 0.40 -11.76
C GLY A 334 -2.85 1.23 -12.37
N CYS A 335 -2.77 2.53 -12.09
CA CYS A 335 -1.67 3.38 -12.55
C CYS A 335 -0.33 2.84 -12.01
N THR A 336 0.62 2.57 -12.92
CA THR A 336 1.90 1.95 -12.57
C THR A 336 2.87 2.94 -11.93
N LEU A 337 3.86 2.42 -11.19
CA LEU A 337 4.94 3.25 -10.66
C LEU A 337 5.83 3.79 -11.79
N GLU A 338 5.92 3.10 -12.92
CA GLU A 338 6.61 3.56 -14.14
C GLU A 338 5.91 4.76 -14.75
N GLU A 339 4.58 4.75 -14.81
CA GLU A 339 3.80 5.91 -15.23
C GLU A 339 4.03 7.10 -14.30
N ALA A 340 4.07 6.86 -12.99
CA ALA A 340 4.34 7.89 -11.99
C ALA A 340 5.74 8.54 -12.15
N ILE A 341 6.72 7.84 -12.75
CA ILE A 341 8.01 8.43 -13.14
C ILE A 341 7.82 9.51 -14.21
N SER A 342 6.94 9.26 -15.17
CA SER A 342 6.69 10.23 -16.25
C SER A 342 6.12 11.56 -15.74
N TRP A 343 5.43 11.50 -14.59
CA TRP A 343 4.92 12.66 -13.85
C TRP A 343 5.95 13.32 -12.92
N GLY A 344 7.14 12.75 -12.77
CA GLY A 344 8.15 13.21 -11.82
C GLY A 344 7.84 12.85 -10.36
N LYS A 345 6.92 11.93 -10.12
CA LYS A 345 6.50 11.52 -8.76
C LYS A 345 7.43 10.47 -8.14
N ILE A 346 8.06 9.63 -8.95
CA ILE A 346 8.96 8.55 -8.50
C ILE A 346 10.34 8.74 -9.14
N ASP A 347 11.40 8.54 -8.33
CA ASP A 347 12.79 8.64 -8.78
C ASP A 347 13.14 7.52 -9.77
N THR A 348 13.79 7.88 -10.89
CA THR A 348 14.25 6.94 -11.91
C THR A 348 15.27 5.94 -11.38
N GLY A 349 16.16 6.37 -10.49
CA GLY A 349 17.18 5.55 -9.78
C GLY A 349 16.66 4.88 -8.51
N GLY A 350 15.43 5.18 -8.10
CA GLY A 350 14.84 4.69 -6.86
C GLY A 350 14.50 3.20 -6.87
N LYS A 351 14.45 2.59 -5.68
CA LYS A 351 14.00 1.19 -5.55
C LYS A 351 12.49 1.14 -5.52
N ARG A 352 11.90 0.24 -6.30
CA ARG A 352 10.44 0.06 -6.37
C ARG A 352 10.02 -1.38 -6.58
N ALA A 353 8.83 -1.71 -6.09
CA ALA A 353 8.19 -3.00 -6.30
C ALA A 353 6.69 -2.80 -6.49
N VAL A 354 6.12 -3.42 -7.53
CA VAL A 354 4.67 -3.55 -7.72
C VAL A 354 4.32 -5.01 -7.60
N CYS A 355 3.44 -5.34 -6.66
CA CYS A 355 2.91 -6.68 -6.45
C CYS A 355 1.42 -6.69 -6.80
N TYR A 356 1.07 -7.40 -7.87
CA TYR A 356 -0.33 -7.65 -8.24
C TYR A 356 -0.84 -8.83 -7.41
N CYS A 357 -1.34 -8.52 -6.23
CA CYS A 357 -1.82 -9.47 -5.25
C CYS A 357 -2.88 -8.82 -4.38
N ASP A 358 -3.78 -9.63 -3.84
CA ASP A 358 -4.71 -9.19 -2.81
C ASP A 358 -3.95 -8.73 -1.56
N ALA A 359 -4.30 -7.54 -1.07
CA ALA A 359 -3.58 -6.93 0.05
C ALA A 359 -3.83 -7.67 1.37
N THR A 360 -4.98 -8.33 1.53
CA THR A 360 -5.29 -9.14 2.72
C THR A 360 -4.39 -10.38 2.83
N ILE A 361 -3.80 -10.82 1.71
CA ILE A 361 -2.80 -11.89 1.65
C ILE A 361 -1.39 -11.31 1.79
N ALA A 362 -1.08 -10.28 1.01
CA ALA A 362 0.28 -9.76 0.89
C ALA A 362 0.76 -9.01 2.14
N LEU A 363 -0.09 -8.14 2.72
CA LEU A 363 0.30 -7.27 3.82
C LEU A 363 0.72 -8.03 5.09
N PRO A 364 -0.05 -9.04 5.58
CA PRO A 364 0.37 -9.84 6.72
C PRO A 364 1.73 -10.52 6.50
N LEU A 365 1.94 -11.10 5.31
CA LEU A 365 3.19 -11.80 4.99
C LEU A 365 4.39 -10.84 4.96
N ILE A 366 4.24 -9.68 4.33
CA ILE A 366 5.29 -8.65 4.26
C ILE A 366 5.65 -8.16 5.66
N VAL A 367 4.63 -7.79 6.47
CA VAL A 367 4.86 -7.19 7.79
C VAL A 367 5.47 -8.18 8.77
N HIS A 368 5.03 -9.45 8.76
CA HIS A 368 5.67 -10.50 9.57
C HIS A 368 7.12 -10.75 9.15
N ALA A 369 7.41 -10.78 7.85
CA ALA A 369 8.79 -10.91 7.37
C ALA A 369 9.67 -9.72 7.79
N LEU A 370 9.14 -8.49 7.75
CA LEU A 370 9.83 -7.31 8.23
C LEU A 370 10.11 -7.37 9.73
N ASN A 371 9.13 -7.81 10.54
CA ASN A 371 9.31 -8.01 11.98
C ASN A 371 10.41 -9.03 12.30
N GLU A 372 10.56 -10.07 11.48
CA GLU A 372 11.65 -11.04 11.63
C GLU A 372 13.01 -10.46 11.22
N ARG A 373 13.08 -9.65 10.14
CA ARG A 373 14.33 -9.14 9.53
C ARG A 373 14.90 -7.90 10.21
N VAL A 374 14.02 -6.96 10.59
CA VAL A 374 14.45 -5.65 11.11
C VAL A 374 14.55 -5.70 12.62
N LYS A 375 15.78 -5.62 13.12
CA LYS A 375 16.07 -5.65 14.56
C LYS A 375 16.49 -4.28 15.11
N ILE A 376 16.53 -3.26 14.26
CA ILE A 376 16.90 -1.90 14.65
C ILE A 376 15.66 -1.08 14.98
N LYS A 377 15.73 -0.29 16.05
CA LYS A 377 14.72 0.72 16.32
C LYS A 377 14.99 1.93 15.45
N ARG A 378 14.13 2.22 14.49
CA ARG A 378 14.26 3.37 13.60
C ARG A 378 14.06 4.67 14.37
N LYS A 379 14.93 5.66 14.15
CA LYS A 379 14.68 7.03 14.58
C LYS A 379 13.76 7.70 13.55
N ALA A 380 12.50 7.79 13.88
CA ALA A 380 11.50 8.43 13.02
C ALA A 380 11.65 9.97 13.04
N PRO A 381 11.25 10.68 11.97
CA PRO A 381 11.15 12.12 11.95
C PRO A 381 10.13 12.61 12.99
N ASP A 382 10.39 13.77 13.59
CA ASP A 382 9.41 14.44 14.45
C ASP A 382 8.44 15.26 13.59
N LEU A 383 7.20 14.82 13.56
CA LEU A 383 6.09 15.48 12.87
C LEU A 383 5.09 16.12 13.84
N SER A 384 5.38 16.18 15.13
CA SER A 384 4.51 16.76 16.16
C SER A 384 4.20 18.24 15.93
N TRP A 385 5.05 18.92 15.15
CA TRP A 385 4.83 20.33 14.79
C TRP A 385 3.53 20.58 14.01
N LEU A 386 2.98 19.55 13.34
CA LEU A 386 1.69 19.62 12.64
C LEU A 386 0.53 19.85 13.61
N PHE A 387 0.67 19.47 14.86
CA PHE A 387 -0.42 19.50 15.85
C PHE A 387 -0.33 20.65 16.86
N LYS A 388 0.67 21.52 16.75
CA LYS A 388 0.92 22.60 17.73
C LYS A 388 -0.27 23.51 18.00
N GLN A 389 -1.18 23.70 17.02
CA GLN A 389 -2.34 24.56 17.15
C GLN A 389 -3.54 23.88 17.82
N VAL A 390 -3.50 22.55 17.94
CA VAL A 390 -4.59 21.73 18.48
C VAL A 390 -4.18 20.83 19.65
N SER A 391 -2.90 20.88 20.05
CA SER A 391 -2.32 20.11 21.16
C SER A 391 -2.74 20.65 22.52
#